data_0a699e4b628ff3ec7b8b01e372b3ca7d
#
_entry.id   0a699e4b628ff3ec7b8b01e372b3ca7d
#
_cell.length_a   1.000
_cell.length_b   1.000
_cell.length_c   1.000
_cell.angle_alpha   90.00
_cell.angle_beta   90.00
_cell.angle_gamma   90.00
#
_symmetry.space_group_name_H-M   'P 1'
#
loop_
_entity.id
_entity.type
_entity.pdbx_description
1 polymer ?
#
loop_
_entity_poly.entity_id
_entity_poly.type
_entity_poly.pdbx_seq_one_letter_code
_entity_poly.pdbx_strand_id
1 'polypeptide(L)'
;MTQAKLNSEFIATEPGFITVYNYNGETREYISTSTEYLAVGVGIPAHSCLDAPGSNKAGYAICRTVDLNSWEYVSDHRGETVYSTETGESKEITSLGDYPENTTTIAPLTPYDKWDGEKWVTDTEAQCSAAVDAAEIQRQSLIDAAMNSVGLIQLKLQAGRKLTQEETTRLNAVLDYIDAVTATDTSTAPD
;
A
#
# COMPACT_ATOMS: atom_id res chain seq x y z
N MET A 1 50.83 -8.39 11.39
CA MET A 1 50.62 -7.02 10.87
C MET A 1 50.73 -6.06 12.03
N THR A 2 51.42 -4.93 11.86
CA THR A 2 51.56 -3.94 12.91
C THR A 2 50.22 -3.21 13.11
N GLN A 3 49.77 -3.06 14.35
CA GLN A 3 48.52 -2.35 14.66
C GLN A 3 48.80 -0.84 14.76
N ALA A 4 47.90 -0.02 14.17
CA ALA A 4 47.98 1.44 14.29
C ALA A 4 47.70 1.87 15.73
N LYS A 5 48.41 2.92 16.21
CA LYS A 5 48.07 3.60 17.45
C LYS A 5 47.44 4.93 17.14
N LEU A 6 46.33 5.23 17.80
CA LEU A 6 45.54 6.45 17.59
C LEU A 6 45.62 7.36 18.81
N ASN A 7 45.48 8.66 18.56
CA ASN A 7 45.22 9.64 19.61
C ASN A 7 43.71 9.74 19.93
N SER A 8 43.36 10.68 20.82
CA SER A 8 41.95 10.93 21.22
C SER A 8 41.05 11.43 20.10
N GLU A 9 41.63 11.88 18.98
CA GLU A 9 40.89 12.35 17.79
C GLU A 9 40.84 11.28 16.68
N PHE A 10 41.18 10.01 17.02
CA PHE A 10 41.25 8.88 16.08
C PHE A 10 42.25 9.08 14.94
N ILE A 11 43.28 9.88 15.13
CA ILE A 11 44.38 10.10 14.18
C ILE A 11 45.57 9.20 14.56
N ALA A 12 46.14 8.52 13.56
CA ALA A 12 47.25 7.61 13.77
C ALA A 12 48.52 8.34 14.22
N THR A 13 49.05 7.95 15.37
CA THR A 13 50.37 8.38 15.90
C THR A 13 51.46 7.40 15.54
N GLU A 14 51.14 6.12 15.34
CA GLU A 14 52.00 5.09 14.78
C GLU A 14 51.29 4.40 13.62
N PRO A 15 51.96 4.13 12.48
CA PRO A 15 51.32 3.57 11.31
C PRO A 15 51.00 2.10 11.51
N GLY A 16 49.93 1.62 10.90
CA GLY A 16 49.56 0.22 10.98
C GLY A 16 48.13 -0.05 10.48
N PHE A 17 47.69 -1.26 10.76
CA PHE A 17 46.34 -1.70 10.42
C PHE A 17 45.40 -1.53 11.60
N ILE A 18 44.16 -1.19 11.33
CA ILE A 18 43.09 -1.08 12.32
C ILE A 18 41.78 -1.61 11.75
N THR A 19 41.00 -2.30 12.57
CA THR A 19 39.66 -2.71 12.22
C THR A 19 38.71 -1.57 12.54
N VAL A 20 37.85 -1.23 11.56
CA VAL A 20 36.81 -0.22 11.71
C VAL A 20 35.44 -0.81 11.30
N TYR A 21 34.39 -0.27 11.87
CA TYR A 21 33.00 -0.63 11.64
C TYR A 21 32.31 0.52 10.93
N ASN A 22 31.89 0.26 9.69
CA ASN A 22 31.35 1.28 8.79
C ASN A 22 29.83 1.35 8.93
N TYR A 23 29.29 2.55 8.91
CA TYR A 23 27.84 2.80 8.97
C TYR A 23 27.42 3.81 7.92
N ASN A 24 26.12 3.79 7.54
CA ASN A 24 25.54 4.74 6.60
C ASN A 24 25.47 6.13 7.25
N GLY A 25 25.94 7.16 6.57
CA GLY A 25 25.98 8.53 7.09
C GLY A 25 24.61 9.17 7.30
N GLU A 26 23.57 8.68 6.60
CA GLU A 26 22.19 9.17 6.69
C GLU A 26 21.35 8.32 7.65
N THR A 27 21.31 6.99 7.42
CA THR A 27 20.50 6.07 8.21
C THR A 27 21.16 5.60 9.48
N ARG A 28 22.49 5.79 9.60
CA ARG A 28 23.36 5.32 10.71
C ARG A 28 23.40 3.79 10.84
N GLU A 29 22.83 3.06 9.89
CA GLU A 29 22.80 1.61 9.86
C GLU A 29 24.19 1.03 9.62
N TYR A 30 24.55 -0.03 10.35
CA TYR A 30 25.79 -0.78 10.14
C TYR A 30 25.85 -1.37 8.74
N ILE A 31 26.97 -1.18 8.05
CA ILE A 31 27.16 -1.66 6.67
C ILE A 31 28.12 -2.84 6.63
N SER A 32 29.33 -2.64 7.22
CA SER A 32 30.40 -3.61 7.08
C SER A 32 31.53 -3.39 8.08
N THR A 33 32.36 -4.39 8.24
CA THR A 33 33.67 -4.29 8.92
C THR A 33 34.75 -4.26 7.86
N SER A 34 35.72 -3.35 8.00
CA SER A 34 36.91 -3.32 7.16
C SER A 34 38.18 -3.20 8.00
N THR A 35 39.33 -3.55 7.40
CA THR A 35 40.65 -3.36 7.98
C THR A 35 41.38 -2.32 7.14
N GLU A 36 41.69 -1.19 7.77
CA GLU A 36 42.29 -0.04 7.11
C GLU A 36 43.76 0.08 7.53
N TYR A 37 44.61 0.49 6.58
CA TYR A 37 45.99 0.90 6.89
C TYR A 37 46.03 2.41 7.08
N LEU A 38 46.46 2.85 8.26
CA LEU A 38 46.59 4.26 8.56
C LEU A 38 48.09 4.64 8.62
N ALA A 39 48.49 5.62 7.80
CA ALA A 39 49.77 6.28 7.96
C ALA A 39 49.73 7.30 9.12
N VAL A 40 50.86 7.69 9.65
CA VAL A 40 50.95 8.72 10.71
C VAL A 40 50.25 10.00 10.24
N GLY A 41 49.37 10.56 11.05
CA GLY A 41 48.59 11.76 10.79
C GLY A 41 47.29 11.52 10.01
N VAL A 42 46.98 10.27 9.65
CA VAL A 42 45.72 9.90 8.99
C VAL A 42 44.71 9.40 10.02
N GLY A 43 43.46 9.88 9.95
CA GLY A 43 42.35 9.42 10.79
C GLY A 43 41.65 8.19 10.23
N ILE A 44 40.73 7.62 11.03
CA ILE A 44 39.83 6.56 10.56
C ILE A 44 38.89 7.10 9.44
N PRO A 45 38.38 6.27 8.54
CA PRO A 45 37.45 6.70 7.49
C PRO A 45 36.22 7.41 8.05
N ALA A 46 35.65 8.33 7.27
CA ALA A 46 34.37 8.92 7.61
C ALA A 46 33.28 7.86 7.76
N HIS A 47 32.31 8.08 8.62
CA HIS A 47 31.22 7.14 8.93
C HIS A 47 31.75 5.75 9.36
N SER A 48 32.82 5.73 10.13
CA SER A 48 33.34 4.53 10.78
C SER A 48 33.62 4.77 12.26
N CYS A 49 33.70 3.69 13.03
CA CYS A 49 34.04 3.71 14.45
C CYS A 49 34.88 2.49 14.81
N LEU A 50 35.42 2.48 16.06
CA LEU A 50 36.30 1.42 16.55
C LEU A 50 35.58 0.39 17.42
N ASP A 51 34.45 0.75 17.98
CA ASP A 51 33.63 -0.12 18.79
C ASP A 51 32.79 -1.07 17.90
N ALA A 52 32.86 -2.35 18.21
CA ALA A 52 32.17 -3.37 17.42
C ALA A 52 30.65 -3.29 17.64
N PRO A 53 29.83 -3.48 16.56
CA PRO A 53 28.39 -3.64 16.70
C PRO A 53 28.05 -4.93 17.44
N GLY A 54 26.86 -5.01 18.01
CA GLY A 54 26.32 -6.24 18.58
C GLY A 54 26.09 -7.33 17.52
N SER A 55 25.68 -8.51 17.99
CA SER A 55 25.28 -9.59 17.08
C SER A 55 23.96 -9.28 16.40
N ASN A 56 23.79 -9.77 15.16
CA ASN A 56 22.52 -9.62 14.43
C ASN A 56 21.35 -10.19 15.24
N LYS A 57 20.23 -9.46 15.25
CA LYS A 57 18.98 -9.84 15.92
C LYS A 57 17.85 -9.78 14.87
N ALA A 58 17.08 -10.86 14.76
CA ALA A 58 15.96 -10.90 13.82
C ALA A 58 14.93 -9.79 14.12
N GLY A 59 14.47 -9.10 13.08
CA GLY A 59 13.53 -7.99 13.17
C GLY A 59 14.15 -6.66 13.62
N TYR A 60 15.49 -6.56 13.64
CA TYR A 60 16.19 -5.33 14.02
C TYR A 60 17.38 -5.05 13.10
N ALA A 61 17.57 -3.79 12.78
CA ALA A 61 18.80 -3.26 12.23
C ALA A 61 19.71 -2.76 13.35
N ILE A 62 21.03 -2.83 13.14
CA ILE A 62 22.00 -2.28 14.06
C ILE A 62 22.38 -0.90 13.55
N CYS A 63 22.16 0.14 14.35
CA CYS A 63 22.41 1.52 13.96
C CYS A 63 23.32 2.20 14.99
N ARG A 64 24.06 3.23 14.55
CA ARG A 64 24.69 4.16 15.50
C ARG A 64 23.60 5.00 16.18
N THR A 65 23.78 5.25 17.47
CA THR A 65 22.96 6.22 18.21
C THR A 65 23.06 7.62 17.58
N VAL A 66 22.10 8.50 17.88
CA VAL A 66 22.07 9.87 17.31
C VAL A 66 23.35 10.65 17.61
N ASP A 67 23.94 10.44 18.80
CA ASP A 67 25.20 11.04 19.22
C ASP A 67 26.45 10.33 18.68
N LEU A 68 26.27 9.24 17.90
CA LEU A 68 27.34 8.42 17.31
C LEU A 68 28.30 7.77 18.30
N ASN A 69 27.91 7.63 19.57
CA ASN A 69 28.78 7.11 20.62
C ASN A 69 28.65 5.60 20.88
N SER A 70 27.55 5.00 20.48
CA SER A 70 27.28 3.57 20.69
C SER A 70 26.43 2.96 19.58
N TRP A 71 26.21 1.64 19.65
CA TRP A 71 25.27 0.92 18.78
C TRP A 71 23.95 0.67 19.49
N GLU A 72 22.86 0.77 18.74
CA GLU A 72 21.50 0.47 19.17
C GLU A 72 20.81 -0.48 18.19
N TYR A 73 19.77 -1.17 18.66
CA TYR A 73 18.91 -1.99 17.81
C TYR A 73 17.64 -1.18 17.49
N VAL A 74 17.40 -0.96 16.22
CA VAL A 74 16.21 -0.27 15.71
C VAL A 74 15.32 -1.30 15.05
N SER A 75 14.01 -1.28 15.30
CA SER A 75 13.04 -2.17 14.66
C SER A 75 13.16 -2.09 13.13
N ASP A 76 13.16 -3.24 12.47
CA ASP A 76 13.24 -3.33 10.99
C ASP A 76 12.02 -4.07 10.44
N HIS A 77 11.04 -3.29 10.03
CA HIS A 77 9.80 -3.72 9.40
C HIS A 77 9.79 -3.46 7.89
N ARG A 78 10.94 -3.14 7.30
CA ARG A 78 11.04 -2.85 5.86
C ARG A 78 10.59 -4.05 5.02
N GLY A 79 9.78 -3.76 3.99
CA GLY A 79 9.14 -4.77 3.13
C GLY A 79 7.83 -5.34 3.68
N GLU A 80 7.45 -4.99 4.91
CA GLU A 80 6.14 -5.35 5.44
C GLU A 80 5.07 -4.37 4.94
N THR A 81 3.86 -4.88 4.75
CA THR A 81 2.70 -4.06 4.36
C THR A 81 1.86 -3.75 5.59
N VAL A 82 1.52 -2.50 5.76
CA VAL A 82 0.57 -2.01 6.77
C VAL A 82 -0.61 -1.33 6.11
N TYR A 83 -1.70 -1.21 6.83
CA TYR A 83 -2.95 -0.62 6.37
C TYR A 83 -3.32 0.55 7.27
N SER A 84 -3.71 1.68 6.66
CA SER A 84 -4.22 2.82 7.39
C SER A 84 -5.51 2.45 8.12
N THR A 85 -5.57 2.65 9.44
CA THR A 85 -6.77 2.39 10.22
C THR A 85 -7.91 3.36 9.93
N GLU A 86 -7.62 4.46 9.21
CA GLU A 86 -8.63 5.45 8.80
C GLU A 86 -9.23 5.14 7.44
N THR A 87 -8.39 4.69 6.47
CA THR A 87 -8.82 4.54 5.07
C THR A 87 -8.79 3.09 4.56
N GLY A 88 -8.12 2.18 5.26
CA GLY A 88 -7.87 0.81 4.79
C GLY A 88 -6.81 0.70 3.68
N GLU A 89 -6.21 1.82 3.24
CA GLU A 89 -5.19 1.81 2.20
C GLU A 89 -3.90 1.13 2.66
N SER A 90 -3.32 0.31 1.79
CA SER A 90 -2.06 -0.38 2.05
C SER A 90 -0.86 0.52 1.80
N LYS A 91 0.17 0.38 2.63
CA LYS A 91 1.46 1.04 2.49
C LYS A 91 2.59 0.08 2.86
N GLU A 92 3.63 0.03 2.03
CA GLU A 92 4.85 -0.70 2.36
C GLU A 92 5.76 0.13 3.27
N ILE A 93 6.31 -0.52 4.30
CA ILE A 93 7.32 0.09 5.18
C ILE A 93 8.66 0.11 4.46
N THR A 94 9.24 1.29 4.33
CA THR A 94 10.52 1.51 3.63
C THR A 94 11.63 2.05 4.52
N SER A 95 11.31 2.44 5.76
CA SER A 95 12.24 3.01 6.73
C SER A 95 12.36 2.15 7.99
N LEU A 96 13.50 2.28 8.67
CA LEU A 96 13.70 1.69 9.99
C LEU A 96 12.84 2.40 11.04
N GLY A 97 12.50 1.68 12.09
CA GLY A 97 11.72 2.17 13.22
C GLY A 97 10.44 1.36 13.44
N ASP A 98 9.65 1.82 14.39
CA ASP A 98 8.35 1.22 14.70
C ASP A 98 7.33 1.50 13.59
N TYR A 99 6.20 0.77 13.61
CA TYR A 99 5.12 1.02 12.67
C TYR A 99 4.62 2.46 12.78
N PRO A 100 4.26 3.10 11.65
CA PRO A 100 3.65 4.42 11.66
C PRO A 100 2.37 4.44 12.49
N GLU A 101 2.08 5.57 13.10
CA GLU A 101 0.82 5.78 13.81
C GLU A 101 -0.38 5.57 12.86
N ASN A 102 -1.52 5.16 13.43
CA ASN A 102 -2.75 4.89 12.69
C ASN A 102 -2.59 3.83 11.59
N THR A 103 -1.74 2.83 11.83
CA THR A 103 -1.58 1.69 10.92
C THR A 103 -1.74 0.35 11.66
N THR A 104 -2.13 -0.68 10.91
CA THR A 104 -2.21 -2.07 11.38
C THR A 104 -1.65 -3.01 10.33
N THR A 105 -1.15 -4.16 10.73
CA THR A 105 -0.72 -5.24 9.82
C THR A 105 -1.88 -6.11 9.33
N ILE A 106 -3.09 -5.90 9.87
CA ILE A 106 -4.30 -6.64 9.50
C ILE A 106 -4.93 -5.95 8.28
N ALA A 107 -5.09 -6.70 7.19
CA ALA A 107 -5.76 -6.19 5.99
C ALA A 107 -7.29 -6.11 6.18
N PRO A 108 -7.97 -5.07 5.66
CA PRO A 108 -9.41 -5.10 5.54
C PRO A 108 -9.84 -6.18 4.53
N LEU A 109 -10.98 -6.81 4.77
CA LEU A 109 -11.53 -7.87 3.91
C LEU A 109 -12.40 -7.29 2.78
N THR A 110 -13.02 -6.16 3.04
CA THR A 110 -13.91 -5.47 2.09
C THR A 110 -13.59 -3.97 2.05
N PRO A 111 -13.95 -3.25 0.96
CA PRO A 111 -13.80 -1.80 0.90
C PRO A 111 -14.72 -1.03 1.86
N TYR A 112 -15.64 -1.73 2.52
CA TYR A 112 -16.58 -1.15 3.48
C TYR A 112 -16.18 -1.39 4.93
N ASP A 113 -15.00 -1.98 5.17
CA ASP A 113 -14.53 -2.25 6.51
C ASP A 113 -14.05 -0.97 7.18
N LYS A 114 -14.40 -0.82 8.46
CA LYS A 114 -13.97 0.26 9.35
C LYS A 114 -13.20 -0.32 10.53
N TRP A 115 -12.13 0.34 10.93
CA TRP A 115 -11.32 -0.05 12.08
C TRP A 115 -12.02 0.35 13.38
N ASP A 116 -12.24 -0.60 14.30
CA ASP A 116 -12.90 -0.35 15.59
C ASP A 116 -11.91 -0.07 16.75
N GLY A 117 -10.61 -0.12 16.47
CA GLY A 117 -9.52 0.01 17.44
C GLY A 117 -8.73 -1.29 17.64
N GLU A 118 -9.30 -2.44 17.30
CA GLU A 118 -8.66 -3.76 17.43
C GLU A 118 -8.72 -4.58 16.13
N LYS A 119 -9.79 -4.41 15.35
CA LYS A 119 -10.05 -5.19 14.13
C LYS A 119 -10.86 -4.41 13.11
N TRP A 120 -10.92 -4.92 11.90
CA TRP A 120 -11.82 -4.44 10.86
C TRP A 120 -13.22 -4.99 11.07
N VAL A 121 -14.23 -4.11 10.96
CA VAL A 121 -15.66 -4.43 11.03
C VAL A 121 -16.34 -3.90 9.79
N THR A 122 -17.03 -4.78 9.05
CA THR A 122 -17.71 -4.40 7.83
C THR A 122 -18.91 -3.49 8.14
N ASP A 123 -18.96 -2.32 7.53
CA ASP A 123 -20.12 -1.45 7.49
C ASP A 123 -21.15 -2.06 6.53
N THR A 124 -22.03 -2.88 7.08
CA THR A 124 -23.06 -3.59 6.30
C THR A 124 -24.08 -2.65 5.67
N GLU A 125 -24.35 -1.49 6.28
CA GLU A 125 -25.25 -0.48 5.72
C GLU A 125 -24.65 0.15 4.46
N ALA A 126 -23.38 0.56 4.53
CA ALA A 126 -22.64 1.07 3.37
C ALA A 126 -22.50 0.03 2.26
N GLN A 127 -22.27 -1.24 2.61
CA GLN A 127 -22.17 -2.35 1.67
C GLN A 127 -23.52 -2.60 0.96
N CYS A 128 -24.62 -2.65 1.70
CA CYS A 128 -25.96 -2.80 1.12
C CYS A 128 -26.33 -1.60 0.23
N SER A 129 -26.06 -0.37 0.68
CA SER A 129 -26.32 0.82 -0.14
C SER A 129 -25.57 0.77 -1.48
N ALA A 130 -24.30 0.41 -1.47
CA ALA A 130 -23.51 0.28 -2.69
C ALA A 130 -24.02 -0.85 -3.61
N ALA A 131 -24.52 -1.95 -3.04
CA ALA A 131 -25.14 -3.04 -3.81
C ALA A 131 -26.42 -2.59 -4.50
N VAL A 132 -27.28 -1.84 -3.81
CA VAL A 132 -28.50 -1.24 -4.36
C VAL A 132 -28.16 -0.27 -5.50
N ASP A 133 -27.19 0.62 -5.29
CA ASP A 133 -26.75 1.57 -6.32
C ASP A 133 -26.22 0.84 -7.58
N ALA A 134 -25.44 -0.21 -7.40
CA ALA A 134 -24.94 -1.03 -8.49
C ALA A 134 -26.08 -1.74 -9.27
N ALA A 135 -27.07 -2.27 -8.55
CA ALA A 135 -28.25 -2.90 -9.15
C ALA A 135 -29.08 -1.89 -9.96
N GLU A 136 -29.24 -0.65 -9.45
CA GLU A 136 -29.93 0.44 -10.17
C GLU A 136 -29.20 0.83 -11.45
N ILE A 137 -27.87 0.98 -11.40
CA ILE A 137 -27.05 1.27 -12.59
C ILE A 137 -27.19 0.16 -13.63
N GLN A 138 -27.16 -1.10 -13.18
CA GLN A 138 -27.35 -2.25 -14.08
C GLN A 138 -28.75 -2.26 -14.69
N ARG A 139 -29.80 -2.02 -13.90
CA ARG A 139 -31.17 -1.90 -14.35
C ARG A 139 -31.31 -0.85 -15.45
N GLN A 140 -30.77 0.35 -15.21
CA GLN A 140 -30.81 1.43 -16.20
C GLN A 140 -30.07 1.07 -17.49
N SER A 141 -28.90 0.44 -17.38
CA SER A 141 -28.15 -0.04 -18.56
C SER A 141 -28.92 -1.04 -19.41
N LEU A 142 -29.67 -1.95 -18.78
CA LEU A 142 -30.53 -2.93 -19.50
C LEU A 142 -31.69 -2.24 -20.24
N ILE A 143 -32.32 -1.25 -19.61
CA ILE A 143 -33.39 -0.44 -20.23
C ILE A 143 -32.84 0.33 -21.42
N ASP A 144 -31.70 1.01 -21.27
CA ASP A 144 -31.07 1.78 -22.35
C ASP A 144 -30.69 0.89 -23.55
N ALA A 145 -30.13 -0.29 -23.27
CA ALA A 145 -29.81 -1.27 -24.31
C ALA A 145 -31.06 -1.76 -25.05
N ALA A 146 -32.13 -2.04 -24.31
CA ALA A 146 -33.42 -2.45 -24.89
C ALA A 146 -33.99 -1.34 -25.77
N MET A 147 -34.04 -0.11 -25.30
CA MET A 147 -34.51 1.04 -26.08
C MET A 147 -33.69 1.27 -27.35
N ASN A 148 -32.37 1.20 -27.26
CA ASN A 148 -31.47 1.32 -28.40
C ASN A 148 -31.73 0.25 -29.47
N SER A 149 -32.10 -0.98 -29.05
CA SER A 149 -32.39 -2.09 -29.96
C SER A 149 -33.57 -1.86 -30.91
N VAL A 150 -34.47 -0.95 -30.55
CA VAL A 150 -35.68 -0.59 -31.33
C VAL A 150 -35.63 0.84 -31.86
N GLY A 151 -34.49 1.52 -31.77
CA GLY A 151 -34.36 2.93 -32.19
C GLY A 151 -34.80 3.21 -33.64
N LEU A 152 -34.53 2.30 -34.59
CA LEU A 152 -35.00 2.43 -35.97
C LEU A 152 -36.51 2.33 -36.07
N ILE A 153 -37.14 1.47 -35.27
CA ILE A 153 -38.62 1.31 -35.23
C ILE A 153 -39.24 2.61 -34.68
N GLN A 154 -38.66 3.21 -33.67
CA GLN A 154 -39.10 4.50 -33.13
C GLN A 154 -38.99 5.62 -34.17
N LEU A 155 -37.89 5.70 -34.92
CA LEU A 155 -37.74 6.68 -36.03
C LEU A 155 -38.80 6.49 -37.10
N LYS A 156 -39.17 5.25 -37.46
CA LYS A 156 -40.25 4.98 -38.41
C LYS A 156 -41.62 5.48 -37.93
N LEU A 157 -41.92 5.24 -36.64
CA LEU A 157 -43.16 5.75 -36.02
C LEU A 157 -43.20 7.27 -36.00
N GLN A 158 -42.12 7.94 -35.62
CA GLN A 158 -41.99 9.40 -35.63
C GLN A 158 -42.18 9.99 -37.05
N ALA A 159 -41.69 9.28 -38.07
CA ALA A 159 -41.89 9.65 -39.48
C ALA A 159 -43.27 9.34 -40.04
N GLY A 160 -44.22 8.84 -39.22
CA GLY A 160 -45.57 8.47 -39.63
C GLY A 160 -45.64 7.23 -40.51
N ARG A 161 -44.60 6.38 -40.55
CA ARG A 161 -44.57 5.14 -41.34
C ARG A 161 -45.27 4.02 -40.59
N LYS A 162 -45.93 3.13 -41.36
CA LYS A 162 -46.51 1.90 -40.80
C LYS A 162 -45.42 0.89 -40.54
N LEU A 163 -45.48 0.24 -39.38
CA LEU A 163 -44.62 -0.87 -39.02
C LEU A 163 -45.09 -2.17 -39.71
N THR A 164 -44.13 -3.05 -39.97
CA THR A 164 -44.44 -4.44 -40.35
C THR A 164 -44.93 -5.21 -39.12
N GLN A 165 -45.55 -6.41 -39.36
CA GLN A 165 -45.96 -7.26 -38.24
C GLN A 165 -44.78 -7.71 -37.37
N GLU A 166 -43.62 -8.00 -37.96
CA GLU A 166 -42.41 -8.38 -37.27
C GLU A 166 -41.89 -7.23 -36.40
N GLU A 167 -41.85 -6.00 -36.92
CA GLU A 167 -41.44 -4.80 -36.18
C GLU A 167 -42.39 -4.52 -35.01
N THR A 168 -43.69 -4.71 -35.19
CA THR A 168 -44.67 -4.53 -34.11
C THR A 168 -44.48 -5.59 -33.02
N THR A 169 -44.26 -6.85 -33.40
CA THR A 169 -44.03 -7.93 -32.45
C THR A 169 -42.74 -7.68 -31.66
N ARG A 170 -41.67 -7.27 -32.35
CA ARG A 170 -40.38 -6.93 -31.69
C ARG A 170 -40.51 -5.74 -30.74
N LEU A 171 -41.21 -4.68 -31.16
CA LEU A 171 -41.43 -3.51 -30.31
C LEU A 171 -42.17 -3.89 -29.03
N ASN A 172 -43.27 -4.67 -29.14
CA ASN A 172 -44.03 -5.10 -27.98
C ASN A 172 -43.17 -5.96 -27.03
N ALA A 173 -42.41 -6.92 -27.56
CA ALA A 173 -41.52 -7.75 -26.75
C ALA A 173 -40.45 -6.92 -25.99
N VAL A 174 -39.93 -5.85 -26.60
CA VAL A 174 -38.96 -4.95 -25.93
C VAL A 174 -39.65 -4.09 -24.87
N LEU A 175 -40.89 -3.62 -25.13
CA LEU A 175 -41.65 -2.89 -24.12
C LEU A 175 -42.00 -3.78 -22.92
N ASP A 176 -42.47 -5.01 -23.15
CA ASP A 176 -42.75 -6.00 -22.09
C ASP A 176 -41.48 -6.30 -21.26
N TYR A 177 -40.33 -6.40 -21.92
CA TYR A 177 -39.03 -6.57 -21.23
C TYR A 177 -38.66 -5.36 -20.36
N ILE A 178 -38.84 -4.13 -20.91
CA ILE A 178 -38.55 -2.89 -20.15
C ILE A 178 -39.46 -2.78 -18.93
N ASP A 179 -40.75 -3.11 -19.10
CA ASP A 179 -41.73 -3.11 -18.00
C ASP A 179 -41.33 -4.11 -16.91
N ALA A 180 -40.92 -5.32 -17.29
CA ALA A 180 -40.46 -6.35 -16.36
C ALA A 180 -39.20 -5.91 -15.62
N VAL A 181 -38.17 -5.37 -16.33
CA VAL A 181 -36.93 -4.85 -15.73
C VAL A 181 -37.21 -3.67 -14.81
N THR A 182 -38.14 -2.78 -15.20
CA THR A 182 -38.52 -1.62 -14.37
C THR A 182 -39.24 -2.04 -13.09
N ALA A 183 -40.02 -3.10 -13.14
CA ALA A 183 -40.75 -3.65 -11.99
C ALA A 183 -39.87 -4.46 -11.03
N THR A 184 -38.59 -4.75 -11.40
CA THR A 184 -37.67 -5.47 -10.52
C THR A 184 -37.31 -4.60 -9.31
N ASP A 185 -37.52 -5.13 -8.12
CA ASP A 185 -37.14 -4.48 -6.86
C ASP A 185 -35.62 -4.65 -6.63
N THR A 186 -34.91 -3.54 -6.60
CA THR A 186 -33.47 -3.48 -6.35
C THR A 186 -33.13 -3.17 -4.90
N SER A 187 -34.13 -2.86 -4.06
CA SER A 187 -33.92 -2.43 -2.68
C SER A 187 -33.40 -3.55 -1.77
N THR A 188 -33.49 -4.81 -2.20
CA THR A 188 -33.01 -5.98 -1.46
C THR A 188 -31.66 -6.52 -1.98
N ALA A 189 -31.01 -5.84 -2.92
CA ALA A 189 -29.70 -6.26 -3.39
C ALA A 189 -28.70 -6.34 -2.20
N PRO A 190 -27.82 -7.36 -2.19
CA PRO A 190 -27.47 -8.30 -3.30
C PRO A 190 -28.29 -9.58 -3.39
N ASP A 191 -29.39 -9.76 -2.69
CA ASP A 191 -30.23 -10.96 -2.66
C ASP A 191 -31.10 -11.13 -3.93
#